data_04a5d04022173e9862e97332760f82c6
#
_entry.id   04a5d04022173e9862e97332760f82c6
#
_cell.length_a   1.000
_cell.length_b   1.000
_cell.length_c   1.000
_cell.angle_alpha   90.00
_cell.angle_beta   90.00
_cell.angle_gamma   90.00
#
_symmetry.space_group_name_H-M   'P 1'
#
loop_
_entity.id
_entity.type
_entity.pdbx_description
1 polymer ?
#
loop_
_entity_poly.entity_id
_entity_poly.type
_entity_poly.pdbx_seq_one_letter_code
_entity_poly.pdbx_strand_id
1 'polypeptide(L)'
;MKHFFDYKTMSVARKLSISFIAVILLGSILLSLPIFQYANAPKTHYIDHLFTTVSMVCVTGLSVFPISKVYNGWGQIVAILLMQTGGLGLVTLMSLSYYTLRRKMSLNDQTLLQSAITYNSSTDLKKYLYMIFKVTLTLEVLAASILAIDFIPRFGLGHGIFNSIFLAVSAFCNAGFDNLGATSLAQFKLNPLVNIIVCFLIISGGLGFAVWKDSIEATIQTSHKGPKLIKTFPKRLSNHSKLVLKTTTIILLTGTLLSWLLEFGNFRTIANLSLPKQLMVSFFQTVTMRTAGFSTIDYTQTDFATNLVYIIQMLIGGAPGGTAGGFKVTVIAILLLLFKAELSGQSQVTFHYRTIPSSIIKQTLSILTFFFIILISGYLLLLELNPHIDPFSLFFEASSALATVGVTMNTTNQLSLGGRIVIMFLMFIGRVGPITVLLSILQKKEKEIHYAETEIILG
;
A
#
# COMPACT_ATOMS: atom_id res chain seq x y z
N MET A 1 1.78 -33.29 -14.84
CA MET A 1 1.99 -32.75 -13.48
C MET A 1 3.43 -32.41 -13.12
N LYS A 2 4.47 -33.14 -13.58
CA LYS A 2 5.90 -32.84 -13.23
C LYS A 2 6.43 -31.47 -13.72
N HIS A 3 5.91 -30.88 -14.79
CA HIS A 3 6.31 -29.53 -15.26
C HIS A 3 5.72 -28.36 -14.46
N PHE A 4 4.77 -28.60 -13.56
CA PHE A 4 4.10 -27.55 -12.77
C PHE A 4 4.97 -27.01 -11.61
N PHE A 5 5.98 -27.76 -11.17
CA PHE A 5 6.84 -27.46 -10.02
C PHE A 5 8.31 -27.18 -10.34
N ASP A 6 8.69 -27.14 -11.61
CA ASP A 6 10.07 -26.76 -11.96
C ASP A 6 10.26 -25.25 -11.86
N TYR A 7 10.88 -24.79 -10.76
CA TYR A 7 11.15 -23.37 -10.47
C TYR A 7 11.87 -22.65 -11.63
N LYS A 8 12.68 -23.35 -12.43
CA LYS A 8 13.43 -22.75 -13.56
C LYS A 8 12.51 -22.35 -14.72
N THR A 9 11.43 -23.08 -14.93
CA THR A 9 10.49 -22.88 -16.05
C THR A 9 9.26 -22.02 -15.70
N MET A 10 9.10 -21.68 -14.40
CA MET A 10 7.97 -20.87 -13.94
C MET A 10 8.02 -19.41 -14.44
N SER A 11 6.83 -18.85 -14.73
CA SER A 11 6.71 -17.42 -15.04
C SER A 11 7.13 -16.56 -13.85
N VAL A 12 7.60 -15.34 -14.14
CA VAL A 12 8.00 -14.34 -13.13
C VAL A 12 6.87 -14.10 -12.11
N ALA A 13 5.63 -13.94 -12.59
CA ALA A 13 4.45 -13.73 -11.77
C ALA A 13 4.20 -14.88 -10.78
N ARG A 14 4.37 -16.14 -11.24
CA ARG A 14 4.21 -17.33 -10.40
C ARG A 14 5.30 -17.42 -9.31
N LYS A 15 6.55 -17.13 -9.65
CA LYS A 15 7.66 -17.09 -8.69
C LYS A 15 7.40 -16.06 -7.58
N LEU A 16 6.93 -14.87 -7.96
CA LEU A 16 6.55 -13.82 -7.00
C LEU A 16 5.44 -14.30 -6.06
N SER A 17 4.35 -14.82 -6.59
CA SER A 17 3.22 -15.29 -5.77
C SER A 17 3.65 -16.39 -4.80
N ILE A 18 4.43 -17.38 -5.24
CA ILE A 18 4.94 -18.48 -4.39
C ILE A 18 5.85 -17.93 -3.29
N SER A 19 6.71 -16.96 -3.60
CA SER A 19 7.60 -16.38 -2.59
C SER A 19 6.83 -15.64 -1.49
N PHE A 20 5.76 -14.92 -1.85
CA PHE A 20 4.87 -14.29 -0.86
C PHE A 20 4.17 -15.33 0.02
N ILE A 21 3.63 -16.39 -0.57
CA ILE A 21 2.99 -17.49 0.17
C ILE A 21 3.98 -18.16 1.14
N ALA A 22 5.21 -18.40 0.71
CA ALA A 22 6.24 -19.01 1.56
C ALA A 22 6.56 -18.13 2.78
N VAL A 23 6.70 -16.81 2.60
CA VAL A 23 6.93 -15.87 3.72
C VAL A 23 5.74 -15.82 4.67
N ILE A 24 4.51 -15.81 4.14
CA ILE A 24 3.28 -15.82 4.93
C ILE A 24 3.23 -17.10 5.80
N LEU A 25 3.46 -18.26 5.21
CA LEU A 25 3.42 -19.52 5.95
C LEU A 25 4.52 -19.60 7.02
N LEU A 26 5.75 -19.22 6.68
CA LEU A 26 6.85 -19.18 7.65
C LEU A 26 6.58 -18.18 8.79
N GLY A 27 6.12 -16.97 8.46
CA GLY A 27 5.79 -15.94 9.44
C GLY A 27 4.64 -16.36 10.36
N SER A 28 3.58 -16.99 9.80
CA SER A 28 2.44 -17.44 10.60
C SER A 28 2.80 -18.57 11.56
N ILE A 29 3.65 -19.51 11.14
CA ILE A 29 4.19 -20.57 12.01
C ILE A 29 5.01 -19.95 13.14
N LEU A 30 5.94 -19.03 12.82
CA LEU A 30 6.76 -18.37 13.84
C LEU A 30 5.91 -17.63 14.86
N LEU A 31 4.97 -16.77 14.41
CA LEU A 31 4.12 -15.97 15.30
C LEU A 31 3.12 -16.82 16.10
N SER A 32 2.80 -18.05 15.67
CA SER A 32 1.95 -18.98 16.42
C SER A 32 2.68 -19.68 17.57
N LEU A 33 4.02 -19.63 17.60
CA LEU A 33 4.81 -20.26 18.67
C LEU A 33 4.70 -19.47 19.97
N PRO A 34 4.54 -20.14 21.15
CA PRO A 34 4.40 -19.47 22.45
C PRO A 34 5.56 -18.52 22.82
N ILE A 35 6.77 -18.77 22.29
CA ILE A 35 7.96 -17.95 22.55
C ILE A 35 7.80 -16.51 22.04
N PHE A 36 6.96 -16.27 21.02
CA PHE A 36 6.69 -14.97 20.43
C PHE A 36 5.43 -14.29 20.98
N GLN A 37 4.75 -14.92 21.95
CA GLN A 37 3.52 -14.44 22.57
C GLN A 37 3.74 -14.10 24.02
N TYR A 38 2.87 -13.25 24.60
CA TYR A 38 2.84 -13.05 26.03
C TYR A 38 2.27 -14.29 26.74
N ALA A 39 2.79 -14.63 27.92
CA ALA A 39 2.28 -15.74 28.73
C ALA A 39 0.79 -15.60 29.08
N ASN A 40 0.33 -14.36 29.25
CA ASN A 40 -1.07 -14.02 29.57
C ASN A 40 -1.86 -13.52 28.34
N ALA A 41 -1.39 -13.86 27.12
CA ALA A 41 -2.11 -13.48 25.91
C ALA A 41 -3.50 -14.15 25.86
N PRO A 42 -4.51 -13.47 25.31
CA PRO A 42 -5.79 -14.11 25.03
C PRO A 42 -5.60 -15.33 24.15
N LYS A 43 -6.43 -16.37 24.36
CA LYS A 43 -6.37 -17.59 23.53
C LYS A 43 -6.64 -17.24 22.07
N THR A 44 -5.72 -17.60 21.20
CA THR A 44 -5.77 -17.38 19.75
C THR A 44 -5.69 -18.72 19.03
N HIS A 45 -6.30 -18.79 17.85
CA HIS A 45 -6.20 -19.94 16.96
C HIS A 45 -5.14 -19.69 15.89
N TYR A 46 -4.58 -20.74 15.30
CA TYR A 46 -3.60 -20.60 14.22
C TYR A 46 -4.10 -19.72 13.07
N ILE A 47 -5.39 -19.78 12.74
CA ILE A 47 -6.00 -18.98 11.68
C ILE A 47 -5.90 -17.47 11.97
N ASP A 48 -5.92 -17.06 13.24
CA ASP A 48 -5.80 -15.66 13.64
C ASP A 48 -4.37 -15.14 13.41
N HIS A 49 -3.37 -15.99 13.69
CA HIS A 49 -1.96 -15.69 13.39
C HIS A 49 -1.71 -15.68 11.87
N LEU A 50 -2.32 -16.62 11.13
CA LEU A 50 -2.24 -16.65 9.67
C LEU A 50 -2.86 -15.38 9.07
N PHE A 51 -4.06 -14.98 9.51
CA PHE A 51 -4.72 -13.76 9.06
C PHE A 51 -3.84 -12.53 9.29
N THR A 52 -3.35 -12.36 10.51
CA THR A 52 -2.49 -11.24 10.89
C THR A 52 -1.18 -11.24 10.09
N THR A 53 -0.58 -12.42 9.84
CA THR A 53 0.63 -12.53 9.02
C THR A 53 0.37 -12.21 7.55
N VAL A 54 -0.74 -12.67 6.97
CA VAL A 54 -1.17 -12.27 5.62
C VAL A 54 -1.27 -10.75 5.54
N SER A 55 -1.93 -10.15 6.52
CA SER A 55 -2.11 -8.70 6.60
C SER A 55 -0.77 -7.96 6.74
N MET A 56 0.18 -8.45 7.54
CA MET A 56 1.53 -7.87 7.68
C MET A 56 2.33 -7.96 6.38
N VAL A 57 2.37 -9.13 5.75
CA VAL A 57 3.15 -9.35 4.51
C VAL A 57 2.49 -8.69 3.30
N CYS A 58 1.16 -8.64 3.25
CA CYS A 58 0.42 -7.90 2.22
C CYS A 58 0.34 -6.40 2.52
N VAL A 59 0.86 -5.97 3.69
CA VAL A 59 0.93 -4.57 4.09
C VAL A 59 -0.47 -3.95 4.08
N THR A 60 -1.41 -4.62 4.75
CA THR A 60 -2.82 -4.21 4.77
C THR A 60 -3.16 -3.47 6.07
N GLY A 61 -2.91 -4.08 7.25
CA GLY A 61 -3.24 -3.47 8.54
C GLY A 61 -4.48 -4.04 9.25
N LEU A 62 -5.26 -4.92 8.60
CA LEU A 62 -6.36 -5.61 9.26
C LEU A 62 -5.84 -6.63 10.26
N SER A 63 -6.43 -6.68 11.45
CA SER A 63 -6.08 -7.64 12.49
C SER A 63 -7.31 -8.10 13.26
N VAL A 64 -7.32 -9.36 13.67
CA VAL A 64 -8.38 -9.93 14.52
C VAL A 64 -8.10 -9.74 16.01
N PHE A 65 -6.93 -9.25 16.37
CA PHE A 65 -6.54 -8.91 17.74
C PHE A 65 -5.49 -7.79 17.76
N PRO A 66 -5.40 -7.00 18.84
CA PRO A 66 -4.34 -6.01 18.99
C PRO A 66 -2.97 -6.69 19.18
N ILE A 67 -2.00 -6.32 18.34
CA ILE A 67 -0.63 -6.88 18.38
C ILE A 67 0.01 -6.72 19.74
N SER A 68 -0.17 -5.56 20.37
CA SER A 68 0.37 -5.24 21.68
C SER A 68 -0.12 -6.14 22.83
N LYS A 69 -1.25 -6.83 22.63
CA LYS A 69 -1.81 -7.76 23.65
C LYS A 69 -1.42 -9.21 23.45
N VAL A 70 -1.05 -9.59 22.23
CA VAL A 70 -0.75 -10.98 21.88
C VAL A 70 0.74 -11.20 21.73
N TYR A 71 1.43 -10.38 20.95
CA TYR A 71 2.85 -10.58 20.64
C TYR A 71 3.75 -9.84 21.62
N ASN A 72 4.69 -10.59 22.23
CA ASN A 72 5.75 -10.03 23.06
C ASN A 72 6.78 -9.26 22.21
N GLY A 73 7.84 -8.72 22.82
CA GLY A 73 8.87 -7.97 22.11
C GLY A 73 9.50 -8.72 20.96
N TRP A 74 9.74 -10.02 21.09
CA TRP A 74 10.28 -10.86 20.01
C TRP A 74 9.28 -11.06 18.88
N GLY A 75 7.99 -11.29 19.22
CA GLY A 75 6.93 -11.39 18.23
C GLY A 75 6.73 -10.07 17.45
N GLN A 76 6.85 -8.93 18.14
CA GLN A 76 6.78 -7.62 17.50
C GLN A 76 8.00 -7.34 16.58
N ILE A 77 9.20 -7.84 16.91
CA ILE A 77 10.36 -7.79 16.00
C ILE A 77 10.09 -8.61 14.74
N VAL A 78 9.54 -9.82 14.88
CA VAL A 78 9.13 -10.63 13.72
C VAL A 78 8.08 -9.87 12.88
N ALA A 79 7.12 -9.21 13.52
CA ALA A 79 6.12 -8.38 12.84
C ALA A 79 6.77 -7.24 12.03
N ILE A 80 7.75 -6.52 12.58
CA ILE A 80 8.53 -5.48 11.87
C ILE A 80 9.18 -6.08 10.62
N LEU A 81 9.85 -7.24 10.75
CA LEU A 81 10.52 -7.89 9.63
C LEU A 81 9.54 -8.34 8.53
N LEU A 82 8.36 -8.83 8.91
CA LEU A 82 7.31 -9.22 7.96
C LEU A 82 6.76 -8.00 7.22
N MET A 83 6.47 -6.90 7.92
CA MET A 83 6.02 -5.65 7.32
C MET A 83 7.08 -5.06 6.38
N GLN A 84 8.35 -5.06 6.78
CA GLN A 84 9.46 -4.57 5.96
C GLN A 84 9.63 -5.42 4.70
N THR A 85 9.51 -6.75 4.83
CA THR A 85 9.58 -7.69 3.70
C THR A 85 8.41 -7.47 2.74
N GLY A 86 7.23 -7.28 3.27
CA GLY A 86 6.03 -6.97 2.49
C GLY A 86 6.12 -5.63 1.79
N GLY A 87 6.51 -4.57 2.50
CA GLY A 87 6.59 -3.19 2.02
C GLY A 87 7.62 -3.01 0.90
N LEU A 88 8.85 -3.42 1.13
CA LEU A 88 9.92 -3.32 0.13
C LEU A 88 9.81 -4.35 -1.01
N GLY A 89 9.03 -5.39 -0.80
CA GLY A 89 8.92 -6.53 -1.70
C GLY A 89 10.06 -7.56 -1.51
N LEU A 90 9.66 -8.81 -1.42
CA LEU A 90 10.58 -9.93 -1.15
C LEU A 90 11.73 -10.02 -2.15
N VAL A 91 11.44 -9.77 -3.43
CA VAL A 91 12.45 -9.85 -4.51
C VAL A 91 13.52 -8.79 -4.36
N THR A 92 13.15 -7.59 -3.89
CA THR A 92 14.08 -6.50 -3.60
C THR A 92 15.05 -6.90 -2.50
N LEU A 93 14.55 -7.49 -1.41
CA LEU A 93 15.36 -7.98 -0.28
C LEU A 93 16.28 -9.13 -0.68
N MET A 94 15.76 -10.13 -1.40
CA MET A 94 16.57 -11.24 -1.91
C MET A 94 17.70 -10.74 -2.82
N SER A 95 17.40 -9.80 -3.72
CA SER A 95 18.38 -9.25 -4.64
C SER A 95 19.49 -8.49 -3.93
N LEU A 96 19.17 -7.75 -2.88
CA LEU A 96 20.18 -7.11 -2.05
C LEU A 96 21.12 -8.16 -1.42
N SER A 97 20.55 -9.25 -0.88
CA SER A 97 21.35 -10.32 -0.30
C SER A 97 22.32 -10.95 -1.32
N TYR A 98 21.86 -11.18 -2.57
CA TYR A 98 22.73 -11.66 -3.64
C TYR A 98 23.91 -10.71 -3.92
N TYR A 99 23.62 -9.40 -4.02
CA TYR A 99 24.66 -8.41 -4.27
C TYR A 99 25.62 -8.24 -3.09
N THR A 100 25.10 -8.28 -1.85
CA THR A 100 25.92 -8.15 -0.64
C THR A 100 26.86 -9.35 -0.47
N LEU A 101 26.38 -10.56 -0.76
CA LEU A 101 27.17 -11.80 -0.73
C LEU A 101 28.05 -11.98 -1.97
N ARG A 102 28.16 -10.98 -2.85
CA ARG A 102 28.93 -11.01 -4.11
C ARG A 102 28.57 -12.19 -5.04
N ARG A 103 27.36 -12.75 -4.93
CA ARG A 103 26.88 -13.79 -5.82
C ARG A 103 26.37 -13.18 -7.12
N LYS A 104 26.62 -13.85 -8.25
CA LYS A 104 26.06 -13.43 -9.56
C LYS A 104 24.59 -13.85 -9.63
N MET A 105 23.72 -12.92 -9.97
CA MET A 105 22.32 -13.22 -10.27
C MET A 105 22.21 -13.83 -11.67
N SER A 106 21.33 -14.82 -11.83
CA SER A 106 20.98 -15.32 -13.16
C SER A 106 20.21 -14.27 -13.95
N LEU A 107 20.22 -14.38 -15.29
CA LEU A 107 19.43 -13.46 -16.15
C LEU A 107 17.92 -13.51 -15.82
N ASN A 108 17.42 -14.71 -15.51
CA ASN A 108 16.02 -14.88 -15.11
C ASN A 108 15.70 -14.17 -13.79
N ASP A 109 16.61 -14.18 -12.81
CA ASP A 109 16.41 -13.48 -11.53
C ASP A 109 16.51 -11.98 -11.70
N GLN A 110 17.36 -11.48 -12.63
CA GLN A 110 17.42 -10.06 -12.98
C GLN A 110 16.12 -9.58 -13.63
N THR A 111 15.56 -10.36 -14.56
CA THR A 111 14.26 -10.05 -15.19
C THR A 111 13.13 -10.04 -14.17
N LEU A 112 13.14 -10.98 -13.23
CA LEU A 112 12.18 -11.07 -12.13
C LEU A 112 12.25 -9.82 -11.24
N LEU A 113 13.46 -9.40 -10.90
CA LEU A 113 13.68 -8.18 -10.11
C LEU A 113 13.22 -6.93 -10.87
N GLN A 114 13.59 -6.77 -12.13
CA GLN A 114 13.18 -5.63 -12.96
C GLN A 114 11.67 -5.47 -13.04
N SER A 115 10.95 -6.58 -13.20
CA SER A 115 9.48 -6.57 -13.21
C SER A 115 8.88 -6.22 -11.85
N ALA A 116 9.49 -6.71 -10.76
CA ALA A 116 9.00 -6.46 -9.40
C ALA A 116 9.16 -4.99 -8.97
N ILE A 117 10.28 -4.34 -9.37
CA ILE A 117 10.56 -2.95 -9.00
C ILE A 117 10.15 -1.93 -10.07
N THR A 118 9.53 -2.39 -11.16
CA THR A 118 9.08 -1.53 -12.28
C THR A 118 10.23 -0.69 -12.87
N TYR A 119 11.42 -1.28 -13.01
CA TYR A 119 12.62 -0.60 -13.48
C TYR A 119 13.15 -1.20 -14.80
N ASN A 120 13.20 -0.39 -15.84
CA ASN A 120 13.50 -0.87 -17.21
C ASN A 120 14.98 -0.85 -17.61
N SER A 121 15.90 -0.39 -16.74
CA SER A 121 17.33 -0.32 -17.07
C SER A 121 18.14 -1.41 -16.36
N SER A 122 18.88 -2.20 -17.11
CA SER A 122 19.73 -3.27 -16.57
C SER A 122 21.07 -2.79 -16.01
N THR A 123 21.55 -1.60 -16.43
CA THR A 123 22.93 -1.15 -16.20
C THR A 123 23.24 -0.69 -14.79
N ASP A 124 22.23 -0.27 -13.99
CA ASP A 124 22.43 0.31 -12.66
C ASP A 124 21.55 -0.31 -11.57
N LEU A 125 21.10 -1.54 -11.77
CA LEU A 125 20.18 -2.23 -10.86
C LEU A 125 20.70 -2.29 -9.42
N LYS A 126 22.00 -2.57 -9.25
CA LYS A 126 22.64 -2.59 -7.92
C LYS A 126 22.58 -1.24 -7.22
N LYS A 127 22.88 -0.14 -7.93
CA LYS A 127 22.82 1.21 -7.37
C LYS A 127 21.39 1.59 -7.00
N TYR A 128 20.42 1.18 -7.83
CA TYR A 128 19.01 1.42 -7.56
C TYR A 128 18.52 0.69 -6.29
N LEU A 129 18.86 -0.59 -6.11
CA LEU A 129 18.54 -1.34 -4.91
C LEU A 129 19.17 -0.71 -3.66
N TYR A 130 20.47 -0.35 -3.74
CA TYR A 130 21.14 0.30 -2.63
C TYR A 130 20.51 1.64 -2.27
N MET A 131 20.07 2.41 -3.27
CA MET A 131 19.31 3.65 -3.06
C MET A 131 17.97 3.39 -2.35
N ILE A 132 17.20 2.35 -2.75
CA ILE A 132 15.96 1.97 -2.07
C ILE A 132 16.20 1.76 -0.58
N PHE A 133 17.17 0.92 -0.22
CA PHE A 133 17.49 0.66 1.18
C PHE A 133 17.98 1.89 1.93
N LYS A 134 18.85 2.68 1.32
CA LYS A 134 19.37 3.90 1.93
C LYS A 134 18.25 4.90 2.21
N VAL A 135 17.36 5.14 1.27
CA VAL A 135 16.22 6.05 1.43
C VAL A 135 15.27 5.54 2.53
N THR A 136 14.91 4.26 2.47
CA THR A 136 14.02 3.63 3.46
C THR A 136 14.59 3.78 4.87
N LEU A 137 15.77 3.24 5.13
CA LEU A 137 16.38 3.27 6.46
C LEU A 137 16.62 4.71 6.96
N THR A 138 17.02 5.63 6.08
CA THR A 138 17.23 7.03 6.47
C THR A 138 15.92 7.67 6.92
N LEU A 139 14.83 7.49 6.19
CA LEU A 139 13.53 8.06 6.54
C LEU A 139 12.94 7.40 7.79
N GLU A 140 13.04 6.08 7.93
CA GLU A 140 12.58 5.35 9.11
C GLU A 140 13.35 5.76 10.38
N VAL A 141 14.68 5.83 10.33
CA VAL A 141 15.50 6.24 11.48
C VAL A 141 15.23 7.69 11.87
N LEU A 142 15.18 8.62 10.91
CA LEU A 142 14.89 10.02 11.19
C LEU A 142 13.49 10.18 11.83
N ALA A 143 12.49 9.54 11.26
CA ALA A 143 11.12 9.61 11.78
C ALA A 143 11.00 8.94 13.16
N ALA A 144 11.63 7.77 13.37
CA ALA A 144 11.67 7.12 14.68
C ALA A 144 12.32 8.02 15.74
N SER A 145 13.42 8.72 15.38
CA SER A 145 14.09 9.65 16.28
C SER A 145 13.18 10.83 16.67
N ILE A 146 12.38 11.35 15.73
CA ILE A 146 11.45 12.44 16.02
C ILE A 146 10.27 11.93 16.87
N LEU A 147 9.70 10.75 16.54
CA LEU A 147 8.63 10.12 17.31
C LEU A 147 9.08 9.81 18.74
N ALA A 148 10.34 9.42 18.95
CA ALA A 148 10.91 9.13 20.25
C ALA A 148 10.84 10.34 21.20
N ILE A 149 10.86 11.57 20.69
CA ILE A 149 10.72 12.80 21.49
C ILE A 149 9.37 12.83 22.25
N ASP A 150 8.31 12.34 21.60
CA ASP A 150 6.97 12.26 22.23
C ASP A 150 6.76 10.95 22.99
N PHE A 151 7.33 9.83 22.50
CA PHE A 151 7.05 8.50 23.07
C PHE A 151 7.90 8.16 24.29
N ILE A 152 9.15 8.64 24.38
CA ILE A 152 10.00 8.38 25.56
C ILE A 152 9.39 8.96 26.85
N PRO A 153 8.90 10.22 26.88
CA PRO A 153 8.23 10.75 28.07
C PRO A 153 6.94 10.01 28.45
N ARG A 154 6.24 9.39 27.49
CA ARG A 154 4.97 8.68 27.74
C ARG A 154 5.15 7.23 28.15
N PHE A 155 6.09 6.52 27.54
CA PHE A 155 6.23 5.06 27.66
C PHE A 155 7.54 4.63 28.34
N GLY A 156 8.41 5.58 28.70
CA GLY A 156 9.76 5.30 29.20
C GLY A 156 10.76 5.02 28.05
N LEU A 157 12.06 5.02 28.40
CA LEU A 157 13.14 4.98 27.41
C LEU A 157 13.05 3.74 26.47
N GLY A 158 12.97 2.52 27.03
CA GLY A 158 12.99 1.28 26.27
C GLY A 158 11.77 1.13 25.37
N HIS A 159 10.57 1.20 25.95
CA HIS A 159 9.32 1.08 25.20
C HIS A 159 9.09 2.26 24.27
N GLY A 160 9.49 3.49 24.64
CA GLY A 160 9.38 4.68 23.80
C GLY A 160 10.18 4.55 22.53
N ILE A 161 11.44 4.12 22.60
CA ILE A 161 12.29 3.89 21.40
C ILE A 161 11.71 2.77 20.55
N PHE A 162 11.34 1.64 21.16
CA PHE A 162 10.82 0.49 20.43
C PHE A 162 9.50 0.82 19.70
N ASN A 163 8.57 1.50 20.36
CA ASN A 163 7.31 1.93 19.77
C ASN A 163 7.52 2.92 18.61
N SER A 164 8.52 3.82 18.75
CA SER A 164 8.88 4.77 17.69
C SER A 164 9.40 4.06 16.44
N ILE A 165 10.27 3.05 16.61
CA ILE A 165 10.78 2.24 15.51
C ILE A 165 9.65 1.44 14.86
N PHE A 166 8.82 0.78 15.67
CA PHE A 166 7.69 -0.02 15.18
C PHE A 166 6.76 0.84 14.33
N LEU A 167 6.33 2.00 14.85
CA LEU A 167 5.42 2.89 14.15
C LEU A 167 6.06 3.49 12.89
N ALA A 168 7.35 3.86 12.93
CA ALA A 168 8.05 4.43 11.78
C ALA A 168 8.14 3.41 10.63
N VAL A 169 8.53 2.16 10.91
CA VAL A 169 8.58 1.09 9.90
C VAL A 169 7.19 0.79 9.35
N SER A 170 6.20 0.63 10.23
CA SER A 170 4.82 0.35 9.83
C SER A 170 4.25 1.47 8.94
N ALA A 171 4.49 2.75 9.29
CA ALA A 171 4.01 3.89 8.53
C ALA A 171 4.71 4.04 7.16
N PHE A 172 6.04 3.86 7.08
CA PHE A 172 6.76 3.92 5.82
C PHE A 172 6.38 2.77 4.88
N CYS A 173 6.24 1.56 5.44
CA CYS A 173 5.78 0.40 4.68
C CYS A 173 4.30 0.46 4.31
N ASN A 174 3.53 1.40 4.83
CA ASN A 174 2.06 1.48 4.71
C ASN A 174 1.38 0.22 5.26
N ALA A 175 1.85 -0.29 6.40
CA ALA A 175 1.40 -1.57 6.93
C ALA A 175 0.19 -1.45 7.88
N GLY A 176 -0.03 -0.26 8.49
CA GLY A 176 -1.21 0.02 9.31
C GLY A 176 -1.22 -0.62 10.69
N PHE A 177 -0.13 -1.25 11.09
CA PHE A 177 -0.01 -1.85 12.41
C PHE A 177 0.68 -0.91 13.39
N ASP A 178 0.17 -0.88 14.61
CA ASP A 178 0.81 -0.25 15.76
C ASP A 178 0.84 -1.20 16.95
N ASN A 179 1.69 -0.90 17.88
CA ASN A 179 1.81 -1.61 19.15
C ASN A 179 1.36 -0.75 20.36
N LEU A 180 0.58 0.30 20.11
CA LEU A 180 0.19 1.30 21.09
C LEU A 180 -1.11 0.99 21.80
N GLY A 181 -1.90 0.04 21.29
CA GLY A 181 -3.16 -0.35 21.95
C GLY A 181 -4.16 -1.03 21.01
N ALA A 182 -5.43 -0.97 21.38
CA ALA A 182 -6.52 -1.60 20.64
C ALA A 182 -7.23 -0.64 19.66
N THR A 183 -6.99 0.66 19.76
CA THR A 183 -7.72 1.70 19.02
C THR A 183 -6.84 2.45 18.02
N SER A 184 -5.83 1.79 17.48
CA SER A 184 -4.85 2.39 16.60
C SER A 184 -4.29 3.72 17.14
N LEU A 185 -4.19 4.75 16.32
CA LEU A 185 -3.67 6.06 16.74
C LEU A 185 -4.73 7.02 17.31
N ALA A 186 -5.90 6.52 17.75
CA ALA A 186 -6.97 7.37 18.27
C ALA A 186 -6.52 8.24 19.47
N GLN A 187 -5.66 7.71 20.35
CA GLN A 187 -5.08 8.46 21.46
C GLN A 187 -4.18 9.64 21.03
N PHE A 188 -3.66 9.59 19.80
CA PHE A 188 -2.82 10.65 19.19
C PHE A 188 -3.57 11.52 18.21
N LYS A 189 -4.91 11.44 18.13
CA LYS A 189 -5.76 12.20 17.20
C LYS A 189 -5.40 13.69 17.14
N LEU A 190 -5.10 14.30 18.29
CA LEU A 190 -4.81 15.73 18.41
C LEU A 190 -3.31 16.04 18.58
N ASN A 191 -2.43 15.05 18.47
CA ASN A 191 -0.99 15.25 18.57
C ASN A 191 -0.41 15.61 17.18
N PRO A 192 -0.02 16.88 16.92
CA PRO A 192 0.44 17.30 15.61
C PRO A 192 1.75 16.63 15.20
N LEU A 193 2.67 16.37 16.15
CA LEU A 193 3.95 15.74 15.85
C LEU A 193 3.75 14.33 15.28
N VAL A 194 2.99 13.49 15.97
CA VAL A 194 2.71 12.11 15.53
C VAL A 194 1.97 12.12 14.20
N ASN A 195 0.91 12.94 14.06
CA ASN A 195 0.13 13.02 12.82
C ASN A 195 0.97 13.45 11.63
N ILE A 196 1.80 14.49 11.76
CA ILE A 196 2.64 15.00 10.66
C ILE A 196 3.68 13.97 10.24
N ILE A 197 4.38 13.35 11.21
CA ILE A 197 5.45 12.39 10.90
C ILE A 197 4.87 11.12 10.28
N VAL A 198 3.75 10.59 10.81
CA VAL A 198 3.09 9.42 10.22
C VAL A 198 2.59 9.71 8.81
N CYS A 199 1.91 10.85 8.58
CA CYS A 199 1.49 11.27 7.24
C CYS A 199 2.68 11.40 6.27
N PHE A 200 3.78 11.99 6.73
CA PHE A 200 4.99 12.14 5.92
C PHE A 200 5.57 10.78 5.51
N LEU A 201 5.64 9.82 6.43
CA LEU A 201 6.12 8.47 6.14
C LEU A 201 5.22 7.73 5.15
N ILE A 202 3.89 7.76 5.37
CA ILE A 202 2.90 7.16 4.48
C ILE A 202 3.03 7.69 3.06
N ILE A 203 3.07 9.02 2.91
CA ILE A 203 3.23 9.66 1.60
C ILE A 203 4.55 9.25 0.97
N SER A 204 5.65 9.28 1.74
CA SER A 204 7.00 8.95 1.27
C SER A 204 7.11 7.51 0.78
N GLY A 205 6.58 6.54 1.52
CA GLY A 205 6.53 5.14 1.10
C GLY A 205 5.67 4.93 -0.15
N GLY A 206 4.52 5.63 -0.22
CA GLY A 206 3.57 5.54 -1.33
C GLY A 206 3.98 6.27 -2.62
N LEU A 207 4.99 7.15 -2.60
CA LEU A 207 5.43 7.90 -3.81
C LEU A 207 6.13 7.02 -4.85
N GLY A 208 6.66 5.86 -4.46
CA GLY A 208 7.41 4.98 -5.34
C GLY A 208 8.90 5.32 -5.45
N PHE A 209 9.74 4.28 -5.50
CA PHE A 209 11.19 4.46 -5.48
C PHE A 209 11.75 5.08 -6.77
N ALA A 210 11.04 4.95 -7.90
CA ALA A 210 11.39 5.63 -9.15
C ALA A 210 11.30 7.16 -9.01
N VAL A 211 10.28 7.67 -8.31
CA VAL A 211 10.11 9.10 -8.02
C VAL A 211 11.19 9.59 -7.07
N TRP A 212 11.54 8.78 -6.05
CA TRP A 212 12.66 9.11 -5.14
C TRP A 212 13.99 9.22 -5.89
N LYS A 213 14.30 8.25 -6.77
CA LYS A 213 15.52 8.29 -7.60
C LYS A 213 15.57 9.58 -8.42
N ASP A 214 14.51 9.85 -9.15
CA ASP A 214 14.40 11.00 -10.03
C ASP A 214 14.52 12.33 -9.24
N SER A 215 13.88 12.39 -8.06
CA SER A 215 13.96 13.56 -7.17
C SER A 215 15.37 13.79 -6.61
N ILE A 216 16.06 12.73 -6.21
CA ILE A 216 17.44 12.82 -5.71
C ILE A 216 18.37 13.28 -6.84
N GLU A 217 18.28 12.68 -8.04
CA GLU A 217 19.06 13.08 -9.20
C GLU A 217 18.81 14.53 -9.61
N ALA A 218 17.53 14.96 -9.64
CA ALA A 218 17.15 16.33 -9.92
C ALA A 218 17.72 17.31 -8.88
N THR A 219 17.70 16.95 -7.60
CA THR A 219 18.25 17.75 -6.51
C THR A 219 19.78 17.91 -6.64
N ILE A 220 20.49 16.81 -6.89
CA ILE A 220 21.96 16.85 -7.08
C ILE A 220 22.31 17.73 -8.28
N GLN A 221 21.63 17.58 -9.41
CA GLN A 221 21.88 18.37 -10.64
C GLN A 221 21.54 19.87 -10.48
N THR A 222 20.69 20.23 -9.52
CA THR A 222 20.24 21.61 -9.32
C THR A 222 20.88 22.26 -8.09
N SER A 223 21.53 21.50 -7.21
CA SER A 223 22.14 22.01 -5.96
C SER A 223 23.12 23.15 -6.18
N HIS A 224 23.84 23.16 -7.30
CA HIS A 224 24.80 24.23 -7.66
C HIS A 224 24.11 25.54 -8.13
N LYS A 225 22.77 25.58 -8.27
CA LYS A 225 22.03 26.73 -8.85
C LYS A 225 21.45 27.69 -7.81
N GLY A 226 21.71 27.48 -6.52
CA GLY A 226 21.26 28.34 -5.43
C GLY A 226 19.73 28.63 -5.44
N PRO A 227 19.29 29.90 -5.31
CA PRO A 227 17.85 30.26 -5.22
C PRO A 227 16.99 29.85 -6.42
N LYS A 228 17.62 29.56 -7.57
CA LYS A 228 16.93 29.08 -8.77
C LYS A 228 16.49 27.60 -8.67
N LEU A 229 16.87 26.90 -7.58
CA LEU A 229 16.54 25.49 -7.32
C LEU A 229 15.03 25.24 -7.48
N ILE A 230 14.18 26.03 -6.83
CA ILE A 230 12.73 25.89 -6.83
C ILE A 230 12.14 25.93 -8.25
N LYS A 231 12.67 26.79 -9.13
CA LYS A 231 12.20 26.93 -10.52
C LYS A 231 12.76 25.86 -11.46
N THR A 232 13.95 25.30 -11.16
CA THR A 232 14.64 24.36 -12.04
C THR A 232 14.35 22.90 -11.70
N PHE A 233 14.10 22.58 -10.43
CA PHE A 233 13.79 21.24 -9.94
C PHE A 233 12.61 20.58 -10.71
N PRO A 234 11.40 21.20 -10.82
CA PRO A 234 10.29 20.56 -11.52
C PRO A 234 10.58 20.30 -13.01
N LYS A 235 11.44 21.10 -13.64
CA LYS A 235 11.82 20.94 -15.05
C LYS A 235 12.70 19.73 -15.28
N ARG A 236 13.44 19.28 -14.27
CA ARG A 236 14.37 18.13 -14.33
C ARG A 236 13.69 16.79 -14.07
N LEU A 237 12.51 16.80 -13.45
CA LEU A 237 11.77 15.58 -13.19
C LEU A 237 11.27 14.94 -14.50
N SER A 238 11.25 13.61 -14.52
CA SER A 238 10.64 12.82 -15.60
C SER A 238 9.12 13.06 -15.69
N ASN A 239 8.51 12.77 -16.82
CA ASN A 239 7.06 12.88 -16.97
C ASN A 239 6.31 11.94 -16.04
N HIS A 240 6.87 10.75 -15.73
CA HIS A 240 6.32 9.84 -14.75
C HIS A 240 6.26 10.50 -13.35
N SER A 241 7.36 11.04 -12.86
CA SER A 241 7.43 11.69 -11.55
C SER A 241 6.52 12.92 -11.47
N LYS A 242 6.45 13.72 -12.53
CA LYS A 242 5.50 14.84 -12.60
C LYS A 242 4.05 14.39 -12.52
N LEU A 243 3.68 13.33 -13.25
CA LEU A 243 2.33 12.76 -13.21
C LEU A 243 1.99 12.28 -11.81
N VAL A 244 2.86 11.47 -11.20
CA VAL A 244 2.67 10.93 -9.85
C VAL A 244 2.53 12.04 -8.82
N LEU A 245 3.46 12.99 -8.77
CA LEU A 245 3.44 14.08 -7.80
C LEU A 245 2.18 14.96 -7.96
N LYS A 246 1.86 15.36 -9.19
CA LYS A 246 0.67 16.18 -9.48
C LYS A 246 -0.61 15.46 -9.06
N THR A 247 -0.79 14.22 -9.47
CA THR A 247 -2.01 13.46 -9.16
C THR A 247 -2.11 13.17 -7.66
N THR A 248 -1.00 12.81 -7.01
CA THR A 248 -0.95 12.64 -5.55
C THR A 248 -1.39 13.89 -4.81
N THR A 249 -0.86 15.06 -5.18
CA THR A 249 -1.22 16.34 -4.55
C THR A 249 -2.71 16.65 -4.74
N ILE A 250 -3.23 16.46 -5.96
CA ILE A 250 -4.67 16.68 -6.25
C ILE A 250 -5.52 15.76 -5.36
N ILE A 251 -5.22 14.47 -5.29
CA ILE A 251 -5.98 13.50 -4.47
C ILE A 251 -5.94 13.87 -2.98
N LEU A 252 -4.78 14.26 -2.46
CA LEU A 252 -4.64 14.67 -1.06
C LEU A 252 -5.44 15.94 -0.75
N LEU A 253 -5.39 16.95 -1.62
CA LEU A 253 -6.13 18.21 -1.41
C LEU A 253 -7.64 18.00 -1.55
N THR A 254 -8.08 17.36 -2.63
CA THR A 254 -9.52 17.12 -2.86
C THR A 254 -10.11 16.17 -1.82
N GLY A 255 -9.38 15.11 -1.46
CA GLY A 255 -9.79 14.17 -0.44
C GLY A 255 -9.93 14.80 0.94
N THR A 256 -8.96 15.64 1.33
CA THR A 256 -9.00 16.38 2.60
C THR A 256 -10.18 17.36 2.65
N LEU A 257 -10.39 18.08 1.57
CA LEU A 257 -11.50 19.03 1.48
C LEU A 257 -12.85 18.32 1.57
N LEU A 258 -13.04 17.24 0.82
CA LEU A 258 -14.28 16.45 0.85
C LEU A 258 -14.51 15.82 2.23
N SER A 259 -13.50 15.19 2.82
CA SER A 259 -13.59 14.62 4.17
C SER A 259 -13.94 15.68 5.21
N TRP A 260 -13.31 16.86 5.15
CA TRP A 260 -13.60 17.96 6.06
C TRP A 260 -15.01 18.52 5.88
N LEU A 261 -15.45 18.77 4.64
CA LEU A 261 -16.78 19.32 4.35
C LEU A 261 -17.91 18.39 4.80
N LEU A 262 -17.76 17.08 4.55
CA LEU A 262 -18.78 16.09 4.92
C LEU A 262 -18.84 15.85 6.43
N GLU A 263 -17.72 15.92 7.14
CA GLU A 263 -17.67 15.72 8.59
C GLU A 263 -17.77 17.02 9.41
N PHE A 264 -17.85 18.18 8.77
CA PHE A 264 -17.83 19.48 9.44
C PHE A 264 -18.88 19.63 10.56
N GLY A 265 -20.09 19.10 10.34
CA GLY A 265 -21.20 19.09 11.29
C GLY A 265 -21.27 17.88 12.22
N ASN A 266 -20.38 16.90 12.08
CA ASN A 266 -20.46 15.65 12.84
C ASN A 266 -19.79 15.81 14.22
N PHE A 267 -20.59 15.95 15.25
CA PHE A 267 -20.14 16.08 16.66
C PHE A 267 -19.45 14.81 17.21
N ARG A 268 -19.65 13.65 16.59
CA ARG A 268 -19.01 12.40 17.00
C ARG A 268 -17.57 12.29 16.50
N THR A 269 -17.21 13.08 15.48
CA THR A 269 -15.87 13.02 14.84
C THR A 269 -15.07 14.30 15.01
N ILE A 270 -15.38 15.38 14.27
CA ILE A 270 -14.53 16.58 14.20
C ILE A 270 -15.22 17.90 14.58
N ALA A 271 -16.56 18.00 14.64
CA ALA A 271 -17.26 19.28 14.78
C ALA A 271 -16.86 20.04 16.06
N ASN A 272 -16.54 19.36 17.15
CA ASN A 272 -16.12 19.96 18.43
C ASN A 272 -14.66 20.47 18.43
N LEU A 273 -13.93 20.32 17.34
CA LEU A 273 -12.53 20.70 17.24
C LEU A 273 -12.39 22.10 16.62
N SER A 274 -11.30 22.81 16.94
CA SER A 274 -10.94 24.03 16.23
C SER A 274 -10.60 23.74 14.76
N LEU A 275 -10.81 24.71 13.86
CA LEU A 275 -10.60 24.56 12.42
C LEU A 275 -9.23 23.94 12.05
N PRO A 276 -8.07 24.36 12.61
CA PRO A 276 -6.80 23.73 12.29
C PRO A 276 -6.75 22.24 12.67
N LYS A 277 -7.39 21.85 13.79
CA LYS A 277 -7.46 20.46 14.25
C LYS A 277 -8.40 19.64 13.38
N GLN A 278 -9.54 20.21 12.93
CA GLN A 278 -10.44 19.56 11.97
C GLN A 278 -9.70 19.23 10.67
N LEU A 279 -8.99 20.21 10.11
CA LEU A 279 -8.20 20.03 8.88
C LEU A 279 -7.08 19.01 9.06
N MET A 280 -6.39 19.01 10.21
CA MET A 280 -5.35 18.03 10.51
C MET A 280 -5.90 16.60 10.56
N VAL A 281 -7.04 16.38 11.23
CA VAL A 281 -7.69 15.07 11.31
C VAL A 281 -8.18 14.64 9.92
N SER A 282 -8.84 15.50 9.17
CA SER A 282 -9.32 15.20 7.80
C SER A 282 -8.17 14.90 6.84
N PHE A 283 -7.06 15.63 6.96
CA PHE A 283 -5.85 15.35 6.19
C PHE A 283 -5.27 13.98 6.54
N PHE A 284 -5.17 13.65 7.83
CA PHE A 284 -4.70 12.34 8.28
C PHE A 284 -5.57 11.22 7.71
N GLN A 285 -6.91 11.35 7.77
CA GLN A 285 -7.81 10.33 7.19
C GLN A 285 -7.58 10.18 5.69
N THR A 286 -7.47 11.28 4.95
CA THR A 286 -7.19 11.21 3.51
C THR A 286 -5.85 10.54 3.20
N VAL A 287 -4.82 10.79 4.01
CA VAL A 287 -3.51 10.16 3.83
C VAL A 287 -3.57 8.68 4.16
N THR A 288 -4.23 8.30 5.25
CA THR A 288 -4.31 6.88 5.66
C THR A 288 -5.13 6.04 4.68
N MET A 289 -6.18 6.63 4.05
CA MET A 289 -6.95 5.94 2.99
C MET A 289 -6.09 5.56 1.78
N ARG A 290 -4.92 6.16 1.59
CA ARG A 290 -3.96 5.76 0.57
C ARG A 290 -3.14 4.53 0.97
N THR A 291 -3.84 3.50 1.43
CA THR A 291 -3.32 2.17 1.78
C THR A 291 -2.34 2.16 2.96
N ALA A 292 -2.65 2.91 4.04
CA ALA A 292 -1.79 2.96 5.21
C ALA A 292 -2.36 2.30 6.46
N GLY A 293 -3.70 2.33 6.65
CA GLY A 293 -4.39 1.54 7.67
C GLY A 293 -4.48 2.12 9.08
N PHE A 294 -3.82 3.23 9.36
CA PHE A 294 -3.92 3.86 10.67
C PHE A 294 -5.23 4.63 10.83
N SER A 295 -5.80 4.59 12.02
CA SER A 295 -7.05 5.28 12.35
C SER A 295 -6.87 6.22 13.54
N THR A 296 -7.33 7.46 13.40
CA THR A 296 -7.46 8.42 14.51
C THR A 296 -8.91 8.73 14.88
N ILE A 297 -9.88 8.19 14.10
CA ILE A 297 -11.31 8.30 14.35
C ILE A 297 -11.95 6.91 14.19
N ASP A 298 -13.13 6.74 14.75
CA ASP A 298 -13.94 5.52 14.57
C ASP A 298 -14.84 5.70 13.33
N TYR A 299 -14.64 4.85 12.32
CA TYR A 299 -15.40 4.91 11.06
C TYR A 299 -16.87 4.48 11.21
N THR A 300 -17.26 3.87 12.33
CA THR A 300 -18.68 3.63 12.65
C THR A 300 -19.41 4.91 13.06
N GLN A 301 -18.66 5.96 13.41
CA GLN A 301 -19.19 7.25 13.85
C GLN A 301 -19.15 8.31 12.75
N THR A 302 -18.54 8.02 11.60
CA THR A 302 -18.51 8.94 10.45
C THR A 302 -19.81 8.87 9.65
N ASP A 303 -20.14 9.94 8.95
CA ASP A 303 -21.32 9.98 8.11
C ASP A 303 -21.21 8.99 6.93
N PHE A 304 -22.35 8.48 6.47
CA PHE A 304 -22.42 7.52 5.38
C PHE A 304 -21.77 8.05 4.10
N ALA A 305 -22.02 9.34 3.76
CA ALA A 305 -21.40 9.98 2.60
C ALA A 305 -19.87 10.06 2.71
N THR A 306 -19.36 10.30 3.92
CA THR A 306 -17.92 10.30 4.19
C THR A 306 -17.31 8.92 3.97
N ASN A 307 -17.96 7.87 4.47
CA ASN A 307 -17.50 6.50 4.26
C ASN A 307 -17.49 6.09 2.79
N LEU A 308 -18.44 6.55 1.97
CA LEU A 308 -18.40 6.35 0.51
C LEU A 308 -17.18 7.06 -0.12
N VAL A 309 -16.89 8.29 0.28
CA VAL A 309 -15.70 9.02 -0.17
C VAL A 309 -14.42 8.28 0.26
N TYR A 310 -14.39 7.75 1.48
CA TYR A 310 -13.26 6.94 1.96
C TYR A 310 -13.09 5.66 1.14
N ILE A 311 -14.16 4.95 0.79
CA ILE A 311 -14.07 3.78 -0.11
C ILE A 311 -13.44 4.17 -1.45
N ILE A 312 -13.86 5.28 -2.06
CA ILE A 312 -13.26 5.76 -3.31
C ILE A 312 -11.77 6.08 -3.13
N GLN A 313 -11.40 6.73 -2.02
CA GLN A 313 -10.00 7.04 -1.72
C GLN A 313 -9.16 5.78 -1.48
N MET A 314 -9.70 4.77 -0.79
CA MET A 314 -9.04 3.48 -0.55
C MET A 314 -8.65 2.79 -1.86
N LEU A 315 -9.55 2.82 -2.85
CA LEU A 315 -9.28 2.21 -4.15
C LEU A 315 -8.08 2.87 -4.85
N ILE A 316 -7.79 4.15 -4.55
CA ILE A 316 -6.69 4.92 -5.15
C ILE A 316 -5.46 4.83 -4.26
N GLY A 317 -4.61 3.87 -4.51
CA GLY A 317 -3.38 3.64 -3.75
C GLY A 317 -2.22 4.58 -4.09
N GLY A 318 -0.99 4.10 -3.89
CA GLY A 318 0.22 4.86 -4.20
C GLY A 318 0.73 4.71 -5.63
N ALA A 319 1.96 5.14 -5.85
CA ALA A 319 2.62 5.03 -7.15
C ALA A 319 3.19 3.63 -7.41
N PRO A 320 3.41 3.26 -8.68
CA PRO A 320 4.12 2.03 -9.02
C PRO A 320 5.50 1.97 -8.38
N GLY A 321 5.89 0.78 -7.90
CA GLY A 321 7.17 0.58 -7.25
C GLY A 321 7.31 1.22 -5.87
N GLY A 322 6.19 1.59 -5.21
CA GLY A 322 6.13 2.00 -3.81
C GLY A 322 5.61 0.90 -2.89
N THR A 323 5.51 1.22 -1.61
CA THR A 323 5.03 0.30 -0.56
C THR A 323 3.50 0.11 -0.58
N ALA A 324 2.75 1.09 -1.06
CA ALA A 324 1.29 1.11 -1.12
C ALA A 324 0.70 0.08 -2.11
N GLY A 325 -0.45 -0.50 -1.77
CA GLY A 325 -1.23 -1.40 -2.63
C GLY A 325 -2.27 -0.69 -3.50
N GLY A 326 -3.43 -1.29 -3.70
CA GLY A 326 -4.56 -0.74 -4.45
C GLY A 326 -4.27 -0.44 -5.92
N PHE A 327 -5.18 0.32 -6.57
CA PHE A 327 -4.89 0.92 -7.88
C PHE A 327 -3.74 1.89 -7.77
N LYS A 328 -2.79 1.79 -8.71
CA LYS A 328 -1.72 2.76 -8.73
C LYS A 328 -2.26 4.13 -9.15
N VAL A 329 -1.74 5.18 -8.51
CA VAL A 329 -2.13 6.57 -8.81
C VAL A 329 -2.00 6.91 -10.30
N THR A 330 -1.07 6.24 -11.01
CA THR A 330 -0.90 6.37 -12.46
C THR A 330 -2.08 5.81 -13.26
N VAL A 331 -2.75 4.77 -12.78
CA VAL A 331 -3.95 4.19 -13.40
C VAL A 331 -5.06 5.24 -13.42
N ILE A 332 -5.34 5.86 -12.28
CA ILE A 332 -6.35 6.93 -12.17
C ILE A 332 -5.95 8.16 -12.99
N ALA A 333 -4.66 8.53 -12.97
CA ALA A 333 -4.17 9.64 -13.77
C ALA A 333 -4.41 9.44 -15.27
N ILE A 334 -4.12 8.23 -15.80
CA ILE A 334 -4.32 7.89 -17.21
C ILE A 334 -5.81 7.88 -17.56
N LEU A 335 -6.69 7.38 -16.68
CA LEU A 335 -8.13 7.44 -16.89
C LEU A 335 -8.66 8.86 -16.99
N LEU A 336 -8.23 9.73 -16.07
CA LEU A 336 -8.63 11.16 -16.11
C LEU A 336 -8.12 11.86 -17.37
N LEU A 337 -6.91 11.50 -17.84
CA LEU A 337 -6.35 12.03 -19.08
C LEU A 337 -7.10 11.48 -20.30
N LEU A 338 -7.48 10.21 -20.30
CA LEU A 338 -8.31 9.59 -21.35
C LEU A 338 -9.67 10.29 -21.42
N PHE A 339 -10.35 10.40 -20.27
CA PHE A 339 -11.64 11.08 -20.20
C PHE A 339 -11.55 12.53 -20.70
N LYS A 340 -10.49 13.26 -20.31
CA LYS A 340 -10.24 14.60 -20.80
C LYS A 340 -10.01 14.63 -22.32
N ALA A 341 -9.26 13.68 -22.88
CA ALA A 341 -8.99 13.61 -24.32
C ALA A 341 -10.29 13.38 -25.10
N GLU A 342 -11.15 12.44 -24.63
CA GLU A 342 -12.46 12.18 -25.24
C GLU A 342 -13.37 13.41 -25.20
N LEU A 343 -13.52 14.09 -24.05
CA LEU A 343 -14.30 15.32 -23.94
C LEU A 343 -13.78 16.47 -24.82
N SER A 344 -12.48 16.44 -25.15
CA SER A 344 -11.84 17.48 -25.99
C SER A 344 -11.75 17.07 -27.46
N GLY A 345 -12.31 15.93 -27.88
CA GLY A 345 -12.24 15.41 -29.24
C GLY A 345 -10.82 15.10 -29.73
N GLN A 346 -9.90 14.81 -28.81
CA GLN A 346 -8.51 14.51 -29.15
C GLN A 346 -8.36 13.03 -29.49
N SER A 347 -7.73 12.72 -30.64
CA SER A 347 -7.46 11.34 -31.06
C SER A 347 -6.39 10.62 -30.21
N GLN A 348 -5.63 11.36 -29.40
CA GLN A 348 -4.53 10.81 -28.62
C GLN A 348 -4.53 11.34 -27.19
N VAL A 349 -4.26 10.46 -26.24
CA VAL A 349 -4.07 10.84 -24.83
C VAL A 349 -2.67 11.40 -24.64
N THR A 350 -2.56 12.64 -24.20
CA THR A 350 -1.29 13.35 -24.06
C THR A 350 -1.03 13.86 -22.65
N PHE A 351 0.24 13.89 -22.24
CA PHE A 351 0.69 14.51 -20.99
C PHE A 351 2.04 15.18 -21.20
N HIS A 352 2.15 16.47 -20.88
CA HIS A 352 3.37 17.29 -21.04
C HIS A 352 4.04 17.10 -22.43
N TYR A 353 3.26 17.30 -23.50
CA TYR A 353 3.72 17.18 -24.90
C TYR A 353 4.22 15.80 -25.31
N ARG A 354 3.81 14.75 -24.60
CA ARG A 354 4.12 13.35 -24.94
C ARG A 354 2.83 12.53 -25.01
N THR A 355 2.72 11.69 -26.00
CA THR A 355 1.60 10.78 -26.20
C THR A 355 1.76 9.54 -25.32
N ILE A 356 0.68 9.12 -24.67
CA ILE A 356 0.62 7.86 -23.92
C ILE A 356 0.28 6.74 -24.89
N PRO A 357 1.09 5.67 -24.98
CA PRO A 357 0.84 4.55 -25.88
C PRO A 357 -0.52 3.88 -25.62
N SER A 358 -1.21 3.46 -26.70
CA SER A 358 -2.50 2.76 -26.61
C SER A 358 -2.41 1.44 -25.83
N SER A 359 -1.27 0.77 -25.83
CA SER A 359 -1.00 -0.43 -25.03
C SER A 359 -1.14 -0.17 -23.52
N ILE A 360 -0.64 0.98 -23.05
CA ILE A 360 -0.75 1.40 -21.64
C ILE A 360 -2.21 1.72 -21.29
N ILE A 361 -2.97 2.33 -22.19
CA ILE A 361 -4.40 2.62 -21.99
C ILE A 361 -5.19 1.30 -21.88
N LYS A 362 -4.98 0.36 -22.81
CA LYS A 362 -5.59 -0.98 -22.77
C LYS A 362 -5.24 -1.72 -21.47
N GLN A 363 -3.99 -1.67 -21.05
CA GLN A 363 -3.56 -2.26 -19.76
C GLN A 363 -4.25 -1.61 -18.57
N THR A 364 -4.39 -0.28 -18.56
CA THR A 364 -5.08 0.48 -17.51
C THR A 364 -6.54 0.04 -17.36
N LEU A 365 -7.27 -0.05 -18.48
CA LEU A 365 -8.66 -0.52 -18.49
C LEU A 365 -8.77 -1.97 -18.00
N SER A 366 -7.87 -2.85 -18.44
CA SER A 366 -7.83 -4.25 -17.99
C SER A 366 -7.60 -4.37 -16.49
N ILE A 367 -6.69 -3.57 -15.91
CA ILE A 367 -6.44 -3.52 -14.46
C ILE A 367 -7.73 -3.16 -13.72
N LEU A 368 -8.41 -2.10 -14.15
CA LEU A 368 -9.65 -1.64 -13.52
C LEU A 368 -10.75 -2.68 -13.57
N THR A 369 -11.04 -3.20 -14.76
CA THR A 369 -12.08 -4.20 -14.95
C THR A 369 -11.85 -5.41 -14.06
N PHE A 370 -10.63 -5.95 -14.06
CA PHE A 370 -10.31 -7.12 -13.26
C PHE A 370 -10.37 -6.84 -11.76
N PHE A 371 -9.95 -5.67 -11.32
CA PHE A 371 -10.03 -5.28 -9.91
C PHE A 371 -11.49 -5.19 -9.42
N PHE A 372 -12.37 -4.58 -10.22
CA PHE A 372 -13.78 -4.50 -9.86
C PHE A 372 -14.47 -5.87 -9.87
N ILE A 373 -14.11 -6.75 -10.81
CA ILE A 373 -14.61 -8.13 -10.81
C ILE A 373 -14.24 -8.83 -9.49
N ILE A 374 -12.97 -8.71 -9.05
CA ILE A 374 -12.53 -9.33 -7.79
C ILE A 374 -13.24 -8.69 -6.59
N LEU A 375 -13.36 -7.35 -6.57
CA LEU A 375 -14.03 -6.65 -5.48
C LEU A 375 -15.48 -7.13 -5.32
N ILE A 376 -16.25 -7.12 -6.40
CA ILE A 376 -17.65 -7.52 -6.37
C ILE A 376 -17.79 -9.01 -6.04
N SER A 377 -16.96 -9.88 -6.64
CA SER A 377 -16.98 -11.32 -6.33
C SER A 377 -16.65 -11.60 -4.87
N GLY A 378 -15.62 -10.94 -4.33
CA GLY A 378 -15.26 -11.06 -2.92
C GLY A 378 -16.34 -10.53 -1.98
N TYR A 379 -16.95 -9.39 -2.32
CA TYR A 379 -18.05 -8.82 -1.56
C TYR A 379 -19.28 -9.73 -1.53
N LEU A 380 -19.68 -10.29 -2.67
CA LEU A 380 -20.81 -11.25 -2.74
C LEU A 380 -20.56 -12.49 -1.87
N LEU A 381 -19.34 -13.03 -1.89
CA LEU A 381 -18.95 -14.14 -1.01
C LEU A 381 -19.01 -13.75 0.47
N LEU A 382 -18.61 -12.53 0.82
CA LEU A 382 -18.67 -12.05 2.21
C LEU A 382 -20.12 -11.90 2.69
N LEU A 383 -21.02 -11.41 1.85
CA LEU A 383 -22.45 -11.30 2.17
C LEU A 383 -23.05 -12.65 2.50
N GLU A 384 -22.77 -13.67 1.68
CA GLU A 384 -23.28 -15.03 1.87
C GLU A 384 -22.72 -15.69 3.15
N LEU A 385 -21.42 -15.48 3.41
CA LEU A 385 -20.73 -16.09 4.55
C LEU A 385 -20.98 -15.39 5.89
N ASN A 386 -21.45 -14.13 5.88
CA ASN A 386 -21.63 -13.30 7.08
C ASN A 386 -22.97 -12.53 7.04
N PRO A 387 -24.13 -13.21 6.96
CA PRO A 387 -25.44 -12.56 6.80
C PRO A 387 -25.88 -11.72 8.01
N HIS A 388 -25.18 -11.85 9.15
CA HIS A 388 -25.43 -11.09 10.39
C HIS A 388 -24.74 -9.74 10.44
N ILE A 389 -23.85 -9.45 9.49
CA ILE A 389 -23.09 -8.19 9.44
C ILE A 389 -23.75 -7.25 8.42
N ASP A 390 -23.76 -5.95 8.75
CA ASP A 390 -24.28 -4.91 7.85
C ASP A 390 -23.59 -4.96 6.48
N PRO A 391 -24.37 -4.99 5.36
CA PRO A 391 -23.84 -5.06 4.01
C PRO A 391 -22.84 -3.95 3.66
N PHE A 392 -23.09 -2.72 4.11
CA PHE A 392 -22.19 -1.60 3.84
C PHE A 392 -20.85 -1.75 4.57
N SER A 393 -20.88 -2.21 5.81
CA SER A 393 -19.68 -2.51 6.59
C SER A 393 -18.84 -3.62 5.95
N LEU A 394 -19.49 -4.65 5.37
CA LEU A 394 -18.80 -5.70 4.58
C LEU A 394 -18.19 -5.15 3.28
N PHE A 395 -18.87 -4.21 2.60
CA PHE A 395 -18.32 -3.58 1.40
C PHE A 395 -17.11 -2.69 1.71
N PHE A 396 -17.16 -1.97 2.84
CA PHE A 396 -16.04 -1.19 3.35
C PHE A 396 -14.84 -2.10 3.65
N GLU A 397 -15.08 -3.22 4.33
CA GLU A 397 -14.06 -4.22 4.68
C GLU A 397 -13.44 -4.87 3.44
N ALA A 398 -14.27 -5.30 2.46
CA ALA A 398 -13.81 -5.87 1.19
C ALA A 398 -12.94 -4.88 0.39
N SER A 399 -13.37 -3.62 0.35
CA SER A 399 -12.65 -2.54 -0.33
C SER A 399 -11.30 -2.27 0.36
N SER A 400 -11.29 -2.20 1.68
CA SER A 400 -10.10 -2.03 2.50
C SER A 400 -9.11 -3.19 2.32
N ALA A 401 -9.61 -4.43 2.32
CA ALA A 401 -8.79 -5.63 2.14
C ALA A 401 -8.17 -5.70 0.74
N LEU A 402 -8.99 -5.56 -0.33
CA LEU A 402 -8.49 -5.64 -1.70
C LEU A 402 -7.57 -4.48 -2.08
N ALA A 403 -7.88 -3.28 -1.60
CA ALA A 403 -6.99 -2.14 -1.77
C ALA A 403 -5.77 -2.16 -0.83
N THR A 404 -5.69 -3.12 0.11
CA THR A 404 -4.65 -3.24 1.15
C THR A 404 -4.51 -1.96 1.98
N VAL A 405 -5.63 -1.44 2.47
CA VAL A 405 -5.68 -0.20 3.26
C VAL A 405 -5.58 -0.48 4.75
N GLY A 406 -6.42 -1.39 5.27
CA GLY A 406 -6.36 -1.83 6.67
C GLY A 406 -7.28 -1.09 7.64
N VAL A 407 -8.07 -0.13 7.19
CA VAL A 407 -9.11 0.47 8.02
C VAL A 407 -10.37 -0.40 8.02
N THR A 408 -11.08 -0.41 9.14
CA THR A 408 -12.27 -1.23 9.36
C THR A 408 -13.36 -0.45 10.10
N MET A 409 -14.60 -0.81 9.87
CA MET A 409 -15.76 -0.38 10.66
C MET A 409 -16.03 -1.37 11.81
N ASN A 410 -14.97 -1.83 12.49
CA ASN A 410 -15.03 -2.86 13.55
C ASN A 410 -15.59 -4.21 13.07
N THR A 411 -15.51 -4.49 11.77
CA THR A 411 -16.10 -5.67 11.11
C THR A 411 -15.18 -6.88 11.19
N THR A 412 -13.85 -6.69 11.12
CA THR A 412 -12.84 -7.77 11.03
C THR A 412 -13.00 -8.85 12.10
N ASN A 413 -13.28 -8.45 13.36
CA ASN A 413 -13.42 -9.37 14.48
C ASN A 413 -14.71 -10.18 14.45
N GLN A 414 -15.72 -9.71 13.71
CA GLN A 414 -17.05 -10.33 13.62
C GLN A 414 -17.14 -11.34 12.46
N LEU A 415 -16.12 -11.36 11.57
CA LEU A 415 -16.09 -12.22 10.42
C LEU A 415 -16.07 -13.71 10.80
N SER A 416 -16.90 -14.49 10.13
CA SER A 416 -16.82 -15.95 10.15
C SER A 416 -15.47 -16.47 9.66
N LEU A 417 -15.16 -17.74 9.93
CA LEU A 417 -13.94 -18.37 9.40
C LEU A 417 -13.83 -18.24 7.88
N GLY A 418 -14.95 -18.49 7.18
CA GLY A 418 -15.03 -18.34 5.72
C GLY A 418 -14.80 -16.89 5.27
N GLY A 419 -15.39 -15.91 5.99
CA GLY A 419 -15.20 -14.50 5.72
C GLY A 419 -13.73 -14.07 5.88
N ARG A 420 -13.03 -14.55 6.92
CA ARG A 420 -11.59 -14.29 7.13
C ARG A 420 -10.74 -14.86 5.99
N ILE A 421 -11.08 -16.05 5.46
CA ILE A 421 -10.37 -16.64 4.31
C ILE A 421 -10.57 -15.78 3.06
N VAL A 422 -11.77 -15.30 2.81
CA VAL A 422 -12.05 -14.40 1.67
C VAL A 422 -11.25 -13.11 1.81
N ILE A 423 -11.22 -12.49 2.99
CA ILE A 423 -10.42 -11.27 3.25
C ILE A 423 -8.92 -11.52 3.05
N MET A 424 -8.37 -12.64 3.54
CA MET A 424 -6.96 -13.00 3.30
C MET A 424 -6.65 -13.11 1.81
N PHE A 425 -7.57 -13.68 1.04
CA PHE A 425 -7.42 -13.81 -0.41
C PHE A 425 -7.47 -12.45 -1.12
N LEU A 426 -8.37 -11.56 -0.71
CA LEU A 426 -8.46 -10.18 -1.23
C LEU A 426 -7.17 -9.40 -0.93
N MET A 427 -6.66 -9.46 0.31
CA MET A 427 -5.39 -8.82 0.70
C MET A 427 -4.22 -9.32 -0.16
N PHE A 428 -4.14 -10.63 -0.38
CA PHE A 428 -3.08 -11.24 -1.19
C PHE A 428 -3.13 -10.77 -2.65
N ILE A 429 -4.32 -10.79 -3.28
CA ILE A 429 -4.49 -10.31 -4.66
C ILE A 429 -4.18 -8.82 -4.77
N GLY A 430 -4.63 -8.02 -3.80
CA GLY A 430 -4.38 -6.58 -3.75
C GLY A 430 -2.89 -6.26 -3.70
N ARG A 431 -2.10 -7.05 -2.93
CA ARG A 431 -0.65 -6.84 -2.78
C ARG A 431 0.16 -7.31 -3.97
N VAL A 432 -0.07 -8.53 -4.43
CA VAL A 432 0.66 -9.12 -5.57
C VAL A 432 0.31 -8.38 -6.87
N GLY A 433 -0.86 -7.83 -6.93
CA GLY A 433 -1.43 -7.12 -8.08
C GLY A 433 -2.33 -8.03 -8.91
N PRO A 434 -3.54 -7.55 -9.28
CA PRO A 434 -4.54 -8.35 -9.98
C PRO A 434 -4.04 -8.97 -11.29
N ILE A 435 -3.32 -8.19 -12.10
CA ILE A 435 -2.74 -8.69 -13.36
C ILE A 435 -1.66 -9.74 -13.11
N THR A 436 -0.80 -9.54 -12.10
CA THR A 436 0.26 -10.51 -11.78
C THR A 436 -0.34 -11.85 -11.38
N VAL A 437 -1.40 -11.85 -10.57
CA VAL A 437 -2.12 -13.07 -10.20
C VAL A 437 -2.73 -13.72 -11.44
N LEU A 438 -3.41 -12.96 -12.30
CA LEU A 438 -3.99 -13.47 -13.54
C LEU A 438 -2.93 -14.11 -14.44
N LEU A 439 -1.81 -13.42 -14.69
CA LEU A 439 -0.69 -13.92 -15.50
C LEU A 439 0.02 -15.12 -14.86
N SER A 440 -0.05 -15.28 -13.54
CA SER A 440 0.50 -16.46 -12.86
C SER A 440 -0.30 -17.74 -13.19
N ILE A 441 -1.59 -17.59 -13.48
CA ILE A 441 -2.51 -18.69 -13.80
C ILE A 441 -2.52 -18.95 -15.31
N LEU A 442 -2.56 -17.89 -16.12
CA LEU A 442 -2.67 -17.97 -17.56
C LEU A 442 -1.27 -18.02 -18.22
N GLN A 443 -0.93 -19.15 -18.84
CA GLN A 443 0.20 -19.24 -19.77
C GLN A 443 -0.30 -18.90 -21.17
N LYS A 444 -0.16 -17.65 -21.63
CA LYS A 444 -0.43 -17.31 -23.04
C LYS A 444 0.88 -17.13 -23.81
N LYS A 445 1.03 -17.92 -24.88
CA LYS A 445 1.92 -17.54 -26.01
C LYS A 445 1.17 -16.52 -26.85
N GLU A 446 1.74 -15.36 -27.03
CA GLU A 446 1.23 -14.38 -28.02
C GLU A 446 1.23 -15.03 -29.40
N LYS A 447 0.07 -15.07 -30.04
CA LYS A 447 -0.05 -15.33 -31.46
C LYS A 447 -0.14 -13.97 -32.15
N GLU A 448 0.84 -13.66 -32.99
CA GLU A 448 0.81 -12.48 -33.87
C GLU A 448 -0.18 -12.73 -35.03
N ILE A 449 -1.47 -12.73 -34.75
CA ILE A 449 -2.53 -12.79 -35.74
C ILE A 449 -3.20 -11.43 -35.75
N HIS A 450 -3.15 -10.73 -36.85
CA HIS A 450 -3.89 -9.49 -37.10
C HIS A 450 -5.17 -9.84 -37.87
N TYR A 451 -6.32 -9.53 -37.26
CA TYR A 451 -7.61 -9.63 -37.94
C TYR A 451 -8.00 -8.28 -38.55
N ALA A 452 -8.84 -8.30 -39.57
CA ALA A 452 -9.43 -7.09 -40.13
C ALA A 452 -10.28 -6.36 -39.09
N GLU A 453 -10.27 -5.03 -39.14
CA GLU A 453 -11.10 -4.19 -38.28
C GLU A 453 -12.56 -4.30 -38.66
N THR A 454 -13.44 -4.22 -37.66
CA THR A 454 -14.91 -4.18 -37.83
C THR A 454 -15.47 -2.98 -37.11
N GLU A 455 -16.53 -2.41 -37.62
CA GLU A 455 -17.27 -1.32 -36.97
C GLU A 455 -18.21 -1.90 -35.91
N ILE A 456 -18.14 -1.33 -34.69
CA ILE A 456 -19.08 -1.64 -33.60
C ILE A 456 -19.64 -0.30 -33.14
N ILE A 457 -20.95 -0.20 -33.14
CA ILE A 457 -21.66 1.00 -32.69
C ILE A 457 -21.64 1.00 -31.15
N LEU A 458 -21.07 2.07 -30.58
CA LEU A 458 -21.17 2.39 -29.17
C LEU A 458 -22.33 3.38 -29.04
N GLY A 459 -23.39 3.05 -28.26
CA GLY A 459 -24.65 3.77 -28.18
C GLY A 459 -24.58 5.27 -27.90
#